data_070f9494f6e2fb114b4e4d6fd233dc7b
#
_entry.id   070f9494f6e2fb114b4e4d6fd233dc7b
#
_cell.length_a   1.000
_cell.length_b   1.000
_cell.length_c   1.000
_cell.angle_alpha   90.00
_cell.angle_beta   90.00
_cell.angle_gamma   90.00
#
_symmetry.space_group_name_H-M   'P 1'
#
loop_
_entity.id
_entity.type
_entity.pdbx_description
1 polymer ?
#
loop_
_entity_poly.entity_id
_entity_poly.type
_entity_poly.pdbx_seq_one_letter_code
_entity_poly.pdbx_strand_id
1 'polypeptide(L)'
;MALPDPELPVIGLGDLGVVGSVAPGADGVLEVEITPTYLGCPALAEITAAVRDILTACGHPDGRVRQVLAPPWTTDRITPEGRRKLAAHGIAPPVTPAPDGPVPVGLGDVPCPHCGARATRPHSPFGPSRCQSVWWCTGCREPFPHVTAL
;
A
#
# COMPACT_ATOMS: atom_id res chain seq x y z
N MET A 1 8.81 15.30 3.15
CA MET A 1 9.23 14.18 4.02
C MET A 1 8.20 13.08 3.84
N ALA A 2 8.62 11.89 3.44
CA ALA A 2 7.67 10.80 3.21
C ALA A 2 7.34 10.16 4.58
N LEU A 3 6.06 10.22 4.98
CA LEU A 3 5.56 9.52 6.17
C LEU A 3 5.52 8.02 5.85
N PRO A 4 6.33 7.18 6.54
CA PRO A 4 6.33 5.74 6.30
C PRO A 4 5.02 5.11 6.78
N ASP A 5 4.61 4.02 6.14
CA ASP A 5 3.51 3.20 6.63
C ASP A 5 3.95 2.42 7.88
N PRO A 6 3.18 2.40 8.98
CA PRO A 6 3.57 1.70 10.21
C PRO A 6 3.71 0.18 10.06
N GLU A 7 2.92 -0.44 9.18
CA GLU A 7 2.98 -1.89 8.91
C GLU A 7 3.96 -2.24 7.79
N LEU A 8 4.31 -1.26 6.93
CA LEU A 8 5.21 -1.38 5.80
C LEU A 8 6.22 -0.22 5.76
N PRO A 9 7.16 -0.12 6.72
CA PRO A 9 8.02 1.06 6.87
C PRO A 9 8.97 1.32 5.69
N VAL A 10 9.05 0.40 4.75
CA VAL A 10 9.83 0.52 3.51
C VAL A 10 9.16 1.40 2.45
N ILE A 11 7.87 1.72 2.61
CA ILE A 11 7.09 2.53 1.67
C ILE A 11 6.42 3.69 2.41
N GLY A 12 6.36 4.86 1.78
CA GLY A 12 5.60 5.99 2.30
C GLY A 12 4.11 5.88 2.01
N LEU A 13 3.27 6.46 2.86
CA LEU A 13 1.81 6.48 2.69
C LEU A 13 1.36 7.08 1.35
N GLY A 14 2.10 8.08 0.85
CA GLY A 14 1.87 8.65 -0.48
C GLY A 14 2.18 7.65 -1.61
N ASP A 15 3.30 6.94 -1.50
CA ASP A 15 3.69 5.92 -2.48
C ASP A 15 2.79 4.70 -2.45
N LEU A 16 2.25 4.37 -1.26
CA LEU A 16 1.26 3.32 -1.09
C LEU A 16 -0.13 3.74 -1.61
N GLY A 17 -0.35 5.05 -1.82
CA GLY A 17 -1.62 5.58 -2.28
C GLY A 17 -2.71 5.61 -1.19
N VAL A 18 -2.30 5.57 0.08
CA VAL A 18 -3.19 5.74 1.24
C VAL A 18 -3.59 7.21 1.39
N VAL A 19 -2.64 8.13 1.19
CA VAL A 19 -2.95 9.57 1.13
C VAL A 19 -3.55 9.88 -0.23
N GLY A 20 -4.76 10.40 -0.20
CA GLY A 20 -5.50 10.82 -1.39
C GLY A 20 -5.29 12.32 -1.68
N SER A 21 -6.34 13.13 -1.54
CA SER A 21 -6.26 14.58 -1.76
C SER A 21 -5.72 15.32 -0.54
N VAL A 22 -5.05 16.44 -0.80
CA VAL A 22 -4.69 17.45 0.20
C VAL A 22 -5.19 18.78 -0.35
N ALA A 23 -6.28 19.30 0.19
CA ALA A 23 -6.95 20.50 -0.32
C ALA A 23 -7.68 21.24 0.80
N PRO A 24 -7.95 22.56 0.63
CA PRO A 24 -8.85 23.28 1.52
C PRO A 24 -10.26 22.68 1.45
N GLY A 25 -10.86 22.44 2.61
CA GLY A 25 -12.29 22.13 2.73
C GLY A 25 -13.18 23.35 2.40
N ALA A 26 -14.48 23.15 2.45
CA ALA A 26 -15.46 24.20 2.16
C ALA A 26 -15.35 25.43 3.08
N ASP A 27 -14.81 25.26 4.27
CA ASP A 27 -14.55 26.29 5.27
C ASP A 27 -13.14 26.89 5.19
N GLY A 28 -12.34 26.48 4.17
CA GLY A 28 -10.97 26.95 3.98
C GLY A 28 -9.93 26.24 4.86
N VAL A 29 -10.34 25.35 5.76
CA VAL A 29 -9.42 24.54 6.58
C VAL A 29 -8.80 23.44 5.73
N LEU A 30 -7.48 23.25 5.84
CA LEU A 30 -6.78 22.21 5.08
C LEU A 30 -7.27 20.82 5.49
N GLU A 31 -7.65 20.02 4.52
CA GLU A 31 -8.14 18.66 4.71
C GLU A 31 -7.24 17.66 3.95
N VAL A 32 -6.87 16.59 4.63
CA VAL A 32 -6.14 15.45 4.05
C VAL A 32 -7.07 14.24 4.01
N GLU A 33 -7.28 13.70 2.83
CA GLU A 33 -8.01 12.46 2.66
C GLU A 33 -7.10 11.25 2.80
N ILE A 34 -7.54 10.27 3.57
CA ILE A 34 -6.86 8.97 3.68
C ILE A 34 -7.83 7.85 3.31
N THR A 35 -7.36 6.92 2.48
CA THR A 35 -8.09 5.72 2.09
C THR A 35 -7.30 4.52 2.58
N PRO A 36 -7.75 3.79 3.61
CA PRO A 36 -7.02 2.63 4.10
C PRO A 36 -7.00 1.50 3.08
N THR A 37 -5.96 0.69 3.10
CA THR A 37 -5.79 -0.45 2.19
C THR A 37 -6.86 -1.53 2.37
N TYR A 38 -7.47 -1.60 3.56
CA TYR A 38 -8.62 -2.45 3.86
C TYR A 38 -9.44 -1.87 5.02
N LEU A 39 -10.71 -2.29 5.11
CA LEU A 39 -11.59 -1.86 6.19
C LEU A 39 -11.12 -2.46 7.54
N GLY A 40 -10.93 -1.61 8.54
CA GLY A 40 -10.48 -2.02 9.86
C GLY A 40 -8.95 -2.15 10.00
N CYS A 41 -8.19 -1.41 9.18
CA CYS A 41 -6.73 -1.31 9.32
C CYS A 41 -6.35 -0.88 10.76
N PRO A 42 -5.57 -1.68 11.52
CA PRO A 42 -5.20 -1.34 12.90
C PRO A 42 -4.28 -0.12 12.95
N ALA A 43 -3.50 0.13 11.90
CA ALA A 43 -2.60 1.28 11.81
C ALA A 43 -3.33 2.62 11.54
N LEU A 44 -4.65 2.60 11.22
CA LEU A 44 -5.38 3.79 10.78
C LEU A 44 -5.35 4.93 11.82
N ALA A 45 -5.45 4.59 13.10
CA ALA A 45 -5.39 5.58 14.18
C ALA A 45 -4.00 6.25 14.25
N GLU A 46 -2.93 5.46 14.13
CA GLU A 46 -1.55 5.93 14.11
C GLU A 46 -1.27 6.79 12.88
N ILE A 47 -1.69 6.34 11.70
CA ILE A 47 -1.59 7.10 10.44
C ILE A 47 -2.30 8.45 10.58
N THR A 48 -3.53 8.45 11.13
CA THR A 48 -4.30 9.68 11.32
C THR A 48 -3.60 10.65 12.27
N ALA A 49 -3.05 10.17 13.38
CA ALA A 49 -2.29 10.97 14.33
C ALA A 49 -1.05 11.57 13.67
N ALA A 50 -0.25 10.75 13.00
CA ALA A 50 0.97 11.18 12.33
C ALA A 50 0.71 12.23 11.22
N VAL A 51 -0.39 12.12 10.47
CA VAL A 51 -0.80 13.13 9.48
C VAL A 51 -1.20 14.44 10.17
N ARG A 52 -1.91 14.39 11.31
CA ARG A 52 -2.25 15.60 12.09
C ARG A 52 -1.01 16.30 12.63
N ASP A 53 -0.03 15.56 13.12
CA ASP A 53 1.23 16.11 13.61
C ASP A 53 1.97 16.84 12.48
N ILE A 54 1.98 16.28 11.28
CA ILE A 54 2.57 16.93 10.10
C ILE A 54 1.80 18.21 9.75
N LEU A 55 0.47 18.19 9.73
CA LEU A 55 -0.35 19.38 9.48
C LEU A 55 -0.02 20.51 10.47
N THR A 56 0.06 20.17 11.75
CA THR A 56 0.44 21.12 12.82
C THR A 56 1.85 21.67 12.59
N ALA A 57 2.82 20.82 12.31
CA ALA A 57 4.21 21.22 12.05
C ALA A 57 4.35 22.10 10.79
N CYS A 58 3.43 21.95 9.82
CA CYS A 58 3.38 22.76 8.61
C CYS A 58 2.57 24.07 8.78
N GLY A 59 2.13 24.41 10.00
CA GLY A 59 1.38 25.65 10.28
C GLY A 59 -0.14 25.53 10.10
N HIS A 60 -0.68 24.31 10.06
CA HIS A 60 -2.10 24.01 9.94
C HIS A 60 -2.63 23.24 11.16
N PRO A 61 -2.61 23.83 12.39
CA PRO A 61 -3.03 23.15 13.62
C PRO A 61 -4.52 22.74 13.60
N ASP A 62 -5.36 23.47 12.85
CA ASP A 62 -6.78 23.18 12.67
C ASP A 62 -7.04 22.20 11.52
N GLY A 63 -5.98 21.77 10.83
CA GLY A 63 -6.05 20.85 9.70
C GLY A 63 -6.74 19.53 10.07
N ARG A 64 -7.52 18.99 9.12
CA ARG A 64 -8.35 17.81 9.34
C ARG A 64 -7.86 16.62 8.52
N VAL A 65 -8.06 15.43 9.09
CA VAL A 65 -7.85 14.18 8.37
C VAL A 65 -9.21 13.52 8.19
N ARG A 66 -9.59 13.26 6.94
CA ARG A 66 -10.85 12.65 6.57
C ARG A 66 -10.61 11.26 6.00
N GLN A 67 -11.25 10.25 6.57
CA GLN A 67 -11.24 8.91 6.02
C GLN A 67 -12.24 8.81 4.87
N VAL A 68 -11.77 8.33 3.71
CA VAL A 68 -12.58 8.10 2.51
C VAL A 68 -12.57 6.62 2.18
N LEU A 69 -13.76 6.02 2.14
CA LEU A 69 -13.93 4.59 1.87
C LEU A 69 -14.45 4.30 0.46
N ALA A 70 -14.90 5.32 -0.26
CA ALA A 70 -15.43 5.21 -1.61
C ALA A 70 -14.79 6.30 -2.52
N PRO A 71 -14.14 5.95 -3.64
CA PRO A 71 -13.86 4.58 -4.05
C PRO A 71 -12.88 3.87 -3.10
N PRO A 72 -12.97 2.53 -2.96
CA PRO A 72 -12.06 1.78 -2.10
C PRO A 72 -10.62 1.88 -2.62
N TRP A 73 -9.67 1.63 -1.72
CA TRP A 73 -8.28 1.51 -2.10
C TRP A 73 -8.08 0.29 -3.02
N THR A 74 -7.25 0.47 -4.04
CA THR A 74 -6.81 -0.61 -4.92
C THR A 74 -5.30 -0.58 -5.07
N THR A 75 -4.71 -1.70 -5.44
CA THR A 75 -3.26 -1.80 -5.68
C THR A 75 -2.76 -0.91 -6.82
N ASP A 76 -3.65 -0.40 -7.67
CA ASP A 76 -3.31 0.54 -8.75
C ASP A 76 -2.89 1.91 -8.23
N ARG A 77 -3.28 2.24 -6.98
CA ARG A 77 -2.87 3.47 -6.30
C ARG A 77 -1.40 3.47 -5.88
N ILE A 78 -0.76 2.29 -5.83
CA ILE A 78 0.67 2.19 -5.51
C ILE A 78 1.48 2.79 -6.65
N THR A 79 2.26 3.83 -6.34
CA THR A 79 3.09 4.51 -7.34
C THR A 79 4.16 3.58 -7.92
N PRO A 80 4.68 3.86 -9.12
CA PRO A 80 5.83 3.12 -9.65
C PRO A 80 7.03 3.11 -8.69
N GLU A 81 7.27 4.22 -8.01
CA GLU A 81 8.32 4.34 -6.99
C GLU A 81 8.03 3.44 -5.77
N GLY A 82 6.77 3.40 -5.30
CA GLY A 82 6.34 2.51 -4.23
C GLY A 82 6.57 1.04 -4.59
N ARG A 83 6.19 0.64 -5.81
CA ARG A 83 6.43 -0.73 -6.32
C ARG A 83 7.92 -1.07 -6.35
N ARG A 84 8.76 -0.12 -6.76
CA ARG A 84 10.23 -0.29 -6.78
C ARG A 84 10.79 -0.46 -5.37
N LYS A 85 10.32 0.35 -4.40
CA LYS A 85 10.72 0.26 -2.99
C LYS A 85 10.35 -1.10 -2.39
N LEU A 86 9.12 -1.56 -2.61
CA LEU A 86 8.66 -2.89 -2.16
C LEU A 86 9.60 -3.99 -2.70
N ALA A 87 9.81 -4.03 -4.02
CA ALA A 87 10.65 -5.04 -4.65
C ALA A 87 12.10 -5.02 -4.12
N ALA A 88 12.69 -3.84 -3.91
CA ALA A 88 14.02 -3.68 -3.37
C ALA A 88 14.17 -4.23 -1.93
N HIS A 89 13.05 -4.33 -1.20
CA HIS A 89 13.01 -4.89 0.16
C HIS A 89 12.45 -6.32 0.22
N GLY A 90 12.44 -7.01 -0.92
CA GLY A 90 12.02 -8.41 -0.95
C GLY A 90 10.50 -8.62 -0.84
N ILE A 91 9.70 -7.57 -1.03
CA ILE A 91 8.24 -7.64 -1.05
C ILE A 91 7.79 -7.56 -2.51
N ALA A 92 7.11 -8.60 -2.99
CA ALA A 92 6.59 -8.58 -4.35
C ALA A 92 5.46 -7.54 -4.48
N PRO A 93 5.59 -6.56 -5.38
CA PRO A 93 4.51 -5.64 -5.67
C PRO A 93 3.36 -6.36 -6.38
N PRO A 94 2.13 -5.83 -6.30
CA PRO A 94 1.01 -6.41 -7.01
C PRO A 94 1.23 -6.37 -8.52
N VAL A 95 0.77 -7.41 -9.21
CA VAL A 95 0.77 -7.44 -10.68
C VAL A 95 -0.33 -6.50 -11.17
N THR A 96 0.03 -5.55 -12.02
CA THR A 96 -0.95 -4.67 -12.67
C THR A 96 -1.60 -5.45 -13.81
N PRO A 97 -2.93 -5.66 -13.81
CA PRO A 97 -3.62 -6.23 -14.96
C PRO A 97 -3.41 -5.34 -16.18
N ALA A 98 -3.32 -5.94 -17.37
CA ALA A 98 -3.38 -5.16 -18.60
C ALA A 98 -4.75 -4.43 -18.68
N PRO A 99 -4.81 -3.18 -19.17
CA PRO A 99 -6.05 -2.38 -19.16
C PRO A 99 -7.27 -3.06 -19.79
N ASP A 100 -7.05 -3.94 -20.79
CA ASP A 100 -8.08 -4.68 -21.53
C ASP A 100 -7.90 -6.21 -21.42
N GLY A 101 -7.07 -6.68 -20.49
CA GLY A 101 -6.82 -8.12 -20.31
C GLY A 101 -7.83 -8.79 -19.37
N PRO A 102 -8.02 -10.11 -19.47
CA PRO A 102 -8.75 -10.84 -18.46
C PRO A 102 -8.09 -10.62 -17.11
N VAL A 103 -8.90 -10.33 -16.08
CA VAL A 103 -8.40 -10.27 -14.70
C VAL A 103 -7.72 -11.61 -14.43
N PRO A 104 -6.39 -11.66 -14.24
CA PRO A 104 -5.73 -12.91 -13.99
C PRO A 104 -6.26 -13.43 -12.65
N VAL A 105 -7.11 -14.45 -12.72
CA VAL A 105 -7.43 -15.30 -11.56
C VAL A 105 -6.16 -16.13 -11.31
N GLY A 106 -5.06 -15.40 -11.05
CA GLY A 106 -3.73 -15.91 -11.21
C GLY A 106 -3.21 -16.59 -9.98
N LEU A 107 -3.21 -17.87 -10.09
CA LEU A 107 -2.31 -18.75 -9.36
C LEU A 107 -0.98 -18.80 -10.14
N GLY A 108 -0.12 -17.76 -10.09
CA GLY A 108 1.23 -18.00 -10.50
C GLY A 108 1.96 -17.09 -11.49
N ASP A 109 1.81 -15.75 -11.41
CA ASP A 109 2.66 -14.87 -12.23
C ASP A 109 3.33 -13.73 -11.42
N VAL A 110 3.42 -13.90 -10.10
CA VAL A 110 4.11 -12.92 -9.24
C VAL A 110 5.62 -13.18 -9.33
N PRO A 111 6.42 -12.28 -9.92
CA PRO A 111 7.87 -12.46 -9.98
C PRO A 111 8.46 -12.50 -8.57
N CYS A 112 9.36 -13.44 -8.34
CA CYS A 112 10.11 -13.51 -7.08
C CYS A 112 11.00 -12.27 -6.92
N PRO A 113 10.88 -11.49 -5.84
CA PRO A 113 11.70 -10.30 -5.63
C PRO A 113 13.18 -10.62 -5.37
N HIS A 114 13.51 -11.88 -5.01
CA HIS A 114 14.86 -12.32 -4.71
C HIS A 114 15.64 -12.76 -5.95
N CYS A 115 15.01 -13.48 -6.87
CA CYS A 115 15.71 -14.07 -8.02
C CYS A 115 15.05 -13.78 -9.37
N GLY A 116 13.93 -13.07 -9.42
CA GLY A 116 13.20 -12.74 -10.64
C GLY A 116 12.43 -13.90 -11.28
N ALA A 117 12.54 -15.12 -10.76
CA ALA A 117 11.84 -16.28 -11.33
C ALA A 117 10.32 -16.12 -11.24
N ARG A 118 9.61 -16.54 -12.29
CA ARG A 118 8.13 -16.58 -12.33
C ARG A 118 7.55 -17.90 -11.83
N ALA A 119 8.41 -18.89 -11.56
CA ALA A 119 8.02 -20.19 -10.97
C ALA A 119 7.70 -20.01 -9.49
N THR A 120 6.60 -19.33 -9.20
CA THR A 120 6.13 -18.99 -7.87
C THR A 120 4.72 -19.53 -7.64
N ARG A 121 4.33 -19.69 -6.39
CA ARG A 121 2.99 -20.15 -6.02
C ARG A 121 2.53 -19.54 -4.70
N PRO A 122 1.23 -19.34 -4.48
CA PRO A 122 0.71 -18.97 -3.17
C PRO A 122 1.11 -19.99 -2.11
N HIS A 123 1.50 -19.50 -0.94
CA HIS A 123 1.86 -20.33 0.21
C HIS A 123 0.88 -20.11 1.37
N SER A 124 0.55 -18.85 1.68
CA SER A 124 -0.40 -18.48 2.71
C SER A 124 -1.17 -17.22 2.28
N PRO A 125 -2.49 -17.15 2.47
CA PRO A 125 -3.24 -15.92 2.27
C PRO A 125 -2.94 -14.87 3.35
N PHE A 126 -2.29 -15.26 4.45
CA PHE A 126 -1.92 -14.40 5.56
C PHE A 126 -0.42 -14.15 5.55
N GLY A 127 -0.04 -12.88 5.46
CA GLY A 127 1.33 -12.41 5.50
C GLY A 127 1.68 -11.68 6.80
N PRO A 128 2.82 -10.96 6.82
CA PRO A 128 3.25 -10.17 7.99
C PRO A 128 2.25 -9.07 8.38
N SER A 129 1.48 -8.55 7.42
CA SER A 129 0.36 -7.64 7.65
C SER A 129 -0.87 -8.12 6.88
N ARG A 130 -2.04 -7.56 7.19
CA ARG A 130 -3.30 -7.98 6.54
C ARG A 130 -3.41 -7.63 5.06
N CYS A 131 -2.64 -6.63 4.60
CA CYS A 131 -2.54 -6.28 3.19
C CYS A 131 -1.50 -7.12 2.42
N GLN A 132 -0.98 -8.19 3.03
CA GLN A 132 0.02 -9.06 2.44
C GLN A 132 -0.40 -10.53 2.52
N SER A 133 0.03 -11.29 1.50
CA SER A 133 0.05 -12.75 1.47
C SER A 133 1.49 -13.24 1.43
N VAL A 134 1.72 -14.53 1.67
CA VAL A 134 3.03 -15.17 1.50
C VAL A 134 3.02 -16.04 0.26
N TRP A 135 4.04 -15.89 -0.55
CA TRP A 135 4.30 -16.70 -1.73
C TRP A 135 5.59 -17.49 -1.58
N TRP A 136 5.71 -18.56 -2.36
CA TRP A 136 6.87 -19.44 -2.41
C TRP A 136 7.48 -19.43 -3.79
N CYS A 137 8.79 -19.21 -3.89
CA CYS A 137 9.54 -19.36 -5.13
C CYS A 137 10.12 -20.77 -5.25
N THR A 138 9.80 -21.49 -6.32
CA THR A 138 10.38 -22.81 -6.58
C THR A 138 11.79 -22.73 -7.16
N GLY A 139 12.19 -21.55 -7.68
CA GLY A 139 13.52 -21.31 -8.22
C GLY A 139 14.59 -21.19 -7.12
N CYS A 140 14.46 -20.16 -6.26
CA CYS A 140 15.42 -19.96 -5.16
C CYS A 140 15.02 -20.66 -3.86
N ARG A 141 13.80 -21.22 -3.77
CA ARG A 141 13.24 -21.93 -2.60
C ARG A 141 13.06 -21.02 -1.39
N GLU A 142 12.76 -19.75 -1.61
CA GLU A 142 12.52 -18.77 -0.54
C GLU A 142 11.05 -18.34 -0.52
N PRO A 143 10.44 -18.17 0.67
CA PRO A 143 9.18 -17.49 0.81
C PRO A 143 9.39 -15.98 0.67
N PHE A 144 8.37 -15.29 0.21
CA PHE A 144 8.38 -13.82 0.15
C PHE A 144 6.97 -13.26 0.34
N PRO A 145 6.85 -12.05 0.96
CA PRO A 145 5.57 -11.37 1.07
C PRO A 145 5.18 -10.75 -0.28
N HIS A 146 3.87 -10.69 -0.52
CA HIS A 146 3.25 -10.09 -1.70
C HIS A 146 2.12 -9.18 -1.27
N VAL A 147 2.10 -7.94 -1.75
CA VAL A 147 1.02 -6.99 -1.46
C VAL A 147 -0.22 -7.39 -2.26
N THR A 148 -1.34 -7.59 -1.56
CA THR A 148 -2.63 -7.95 -2.15
C THR A 148 -3.67 -6.90 -1.82
N ALA A 149 -4.58 -6.60 -2.77
CA ALA A 149 -5.85 -5.97 -2.45
C ALA A 149 -6.76 -7.00 -1.76
N LEU A 150 -7.43 -6.57 -0.73
CA LEU A 150 -8.48 -7.34 -0.06
C LEU A 150 -9.84 -6.90 -0.57
#